data_aa29b3f581d9720f82a0345f5471163f
#
_entry.id   aa29b3f581d9720f82a0345f5471163f
#
_cell.length_a   1.000
_cell.length_b   1.000
_cell.length_c   1.000
_cell.angle_alpha   90.00
_cell.angle_beta   90.00
_cell.angle_gamma   90.00
#
_symmetry.space_group_name_H-M   'P 1'
#
loop_
_entity.id
_entity.type
_entity.pdbx_description
1 polymer ?
#
loop_
_entity_poly.entity_id
_entity_poly.type
_entity_poly.pdbx_seq_one_letter_code
_entity_poly.pdbx_strand_id
1 'polypeptide(L)'
;MAFEGLSEKLNAAFKKLRGKGRLTEADVREGMREVRLALLEADVSYKVVKDFVAQVTDRCVGADVLDSLTPGQQIVKIVNEELTALMGGSNARLTFASKGPTIVMMVGLQGAGKTTNGAKLAGLMRRQFGKRPLLVACDVYRPAAINQLQVVGKQLDIPVFEMGQADPVHIAEEAVKYARDHGNDMVFLDTAGRLHIDEALMDELKAIKAAVKPTEILLVVDTMTGQDAVNAASAFDEALGIDGVLLTKLDGDARGGAALSIRAATGKPIKFVGTGEKLDMIELFHPERMASRILGMGDMLTFIEKAEQQYDEKQARKLEEKLRKNRLTLTDYLDQMEQLQNMGDLSQIAGMLPGNLGKQLDASQIDEKQMAHTKAIILSMTPLERENPQILNASRKRRIAAGCGLQVVDVNRLLKSFEMLQQLTKSMSKGRFRGIPGMGGMPGMGGRGKMQGFGRKKRLK
;
A
#
# COMPACT_ATOMS: atom_id res chain seq x y z
N MET A 1 10.01 5.84 -2.99
CA MET A 1 8.66 5.58 -2.44
C MET A 1 7.63 6.44 -3.18
N ALA A 2 6.38 5.95 -3.28
CA ALA A 2 5.32 6.74 -3.92
C ALA A 2 5.18 8.13 -3.26
N PHE A 3 5.07 9.18 -4.08
CA PHE A 3 4.89 10.57 -3.67
C PHE A 3 6.01 11.20 -2.83
N GLU A 4 7.19 10.58 -2.71
CA GLU A 4 8.25 11.06 -1.80
C GLU A 4 8.67 12.50 -2.10
N GLY A 5 8.91 12.83 -3.37
CA GLY A 5 9.29 14.19 -3.78
C GLY A 5 8.21 15.23 -3.49
N LEU A 6 6.94 14.90 -3.75
CA LEU A 6 5.80 15.78 -3.45
C LEU A 6 5.63 15.94 -1.94
N SER A 7 5.69 14.84 -1.20
CA SER A 7 5.54 14.83 0.25
C SER A 7 6.61 15.68 0.95
N GLU A 8 7.87 15.59 0.54
CA GLU A 8 8.96 16.39 1.13
C GLU A 8 8.73 17.89 0.92
N LYS A 9 8.32 18.30 -0.28
CA LYS A 9 8.06 19.72 -0.60
C LYS A 9 6.85 20.27 0.15
N LEU A 10 5.75 19.52 0.20
CA LEU A 10 4.58 19.91 0.96
C LEU A 10 4.88 20.00 2.47
N ASN A 11 5.61 19.03 3.01
CA ASN A 11 6.02 19.08 4.42
C ASN A 11 6.92 20.28 4.73
N ALA A 12 7.82 20.67 3.83
CA ALA A 12 8.65 21.86 3.99
C ALA A 12 7.78 23.14 4.03
N ALA A 13 6.79 23.27 3.14
CA ALA A 13 5.83 24.37 3.14
C ALA A 13 5.02 24.43 4.45
N PHE A 14 4.47 23.30 4.88
CA PHE A 14 3.68 23.23 6.12
C PHE A 14 4.51 23.43 7.39
N LYS A 15 5.78 23.04 7.41
CA LYS A 15 6.66 23.27 8.56
C LYS A 15 6.80 24.76 8.87
N LYS A 16 6.87 25.62 7.85
CA LYS A 16 6.91 27.07 8.03
C LYS A 16 5.62 27.61 8.64
N LEU A 17 4.46 27.09 8.20
CA LEU A 17 3.15 27.48 8.72
C LEU A 17 2.92 26.98 10.16
N ARG A 18 3.30 25.74 10.47
CA ARG A 18 3.16 25.16 11.82
C ARG A 18 3.99 25.86 12.89
N GLY A 19 5.11 26.48 12.51
CA GLY A 19 6.01 27.17 13.44
C GLY A 19 5.52 28.54 13.90
N LYS A 20 4.46 29.10 13.28
CA LYS A 20 3.87 30.40 13.62
C LYS A 20 2.67 30.21 14.55
N GLY A 21 2.69 30.82 15.71
CA GLY A 21 1.59 30.74 16.71
C GLY A 21 0.31 31.44 16.25
N ARG A 22 0.41 32.48 15.44
CA ARG A 22 -0.69 33.16 14.73
C ARG A 22 -0.33 33.25 13.26
N LEU A 23 -1.32 33.07 12.40
CA LEU A 23 -1.15 33.21 10.95
C LEU A 23 -1.98 34.38 10.46
N THR A 24 -1.41 35.13 9.52
CA THR A 24 -2.10 36.17 8.78
C THR A 24 -2.55 35.62 7.41
N GLU A 25 -3.49 36.31 6.78
CA GLU A 25 -3.89 35.99 5.40
C GLU A 25 -2.68 35.95 4.43
N ALA A 26 -1.71 36.87 4.62
CA ALA A 26 -0.49 36.90 3.83
C ALA A 26 0.36 35.62 4.01
N ASP A 27 0.47 35.11 5.24
CA ASP A 27 1.18 33.86 5.54
C ASP A 27 0.52 32.66 4.86
N VAL A 28 -0.81 32.60 4.87
CA VAL A 28 -1.58 31.55 4.19
C VAL A 28 -1.34 31.61 2.70
N ARG A 29 -1.43 32.78 2.08
CA ARG A 29 -1.21 32.96 0.64
C ARG A 29 0.22 32.60 0.23
N GLU A 30 1.22 32.93 1.02
CA GLU A 30 2.61 32.54 0.80
C GLU A 30 2.78 31.01 0.88
N GLY A 31 2.22 30.37 1.92
CA GLY A 31 2.26 28.90 2.05
C GLY A 31 1.56 28.20 0.89
N MET A 32 0.42 28.71 0.44
CA MET A 32 -0.32 28.15 -0.71
C MET A 32 0.44 28.35 -2.03
N ARG A 33 1.25 29.40 -2.15
CA ARG A 33 2.17 29.55 -3.30
C ARG A 33 3.21 28.44 -3.33
N GLU A 34 3.79 28.05 -2.20
CA GLU A 34 4.72 26.92 -2.12
C GLU A 34 4.02 25.58 -2.43
N VAL A 35 2.80 25.37 -1.92
CA VAL A 35 1.97 24.21 -2.25
C VAL A 35 1.70 24.14 -3.75
N ARG A 36 1.36 25.27 -4.38
CA ARG A 36 1.17 25.35 -5.83
C ARG A 36 2.39 24.93 -6.61
N LEU A 37 3.57 25.41 -6.23
CA LEU A 37 4.84 25.05 -6.88
C LEU A 37 5.12 23.54 -6.72
N ALA A 38 4.94 23.00 -5.52
CA ALA A 38 5.14 21.57 -5.25
C ALA A 38 4.25 20.67 -6.12
N LEU A 39 2.96 21.04 -6.28
CA LEU A 39 2.02 20.29 -7.14
C LEU A 39 2.37 20.39 -8.63
N LEU A 40 2.78 21.57 -9.12
CA LEU A 40 3.21 21.74 -10.50
C LEU A 40 4.48 20.96 -10.81
N GLU A 41 5.46 20.94 -9.91
CA GLU A 41 6.68 20.15 -10.03
C GLU A 41 6.42 18.64 -9.94
N ALA A 42 5.30 18.25 -9.34
CA ALA A 42 4.83 16.87 -9.33
C ALA A 42 4.01 16.47 -10.57
N ASP A 43 4.03 17.28 -11.63
CA ASP A 43 3.30 17.07 -12.89
C ASP A 43 1.75 17.08 -12.72
N VAL A 44 1.22 17.73 -11.69
CA VAL A 44 -0.23 17.97 -11.60
C VAL A 44 -0.63 19.03 -12.62
N SER A 45 -1.73 18.82 -13.36
CA SER A 45 -2.16 19.75 -14.39
C SER A 45 -2.45 21.14 -13.81
N TYR A 46 -2.06 22.20 -14.55
CA TYR A 46 -2.18 23.58 -14.11
C TYR A 46 -3.61 23.96 -13.68
N LYS A 47 -4.62 23.50 -14.42
CA LYS A 47 -6.03 23.77 -14.10
C LYS A 47 -6.39 23.19 -12.74
N VAL A 48 -6.04 21.93 -12.49
CA VAL A 48 -6.29 21.25 -11.23
C VAL A 48 -5.61 21.98 -10.06
N VAL A 49 -4.34 22.35 -10.23
CA VAL A 49 -3.57 23.08 -9.20
C VAL A 49 -4.19 24.42 -8.90
N LYS A 50 -4.61 25.17 -9.93
CA LYS A 50 -5.24 26.48 -9.75
C LYS A 50 -6.53 26.38 -8.94
N ASP A 51 -7.41 25.46 -9.32
CA ASP A 51 -8.71 25.28 -8.65
C ASP A 51 -8.53 24.78 -7.22
N PHE A 52 -7.66 23.82 -7.00
CA PHE A 52 -7.30 23.30 -5.69
C PHE A 52 -6.74 24.37 -4.76
N VAL A 53 -5.74 25.14 -5.20
CA VAL A 53 -5.13 26.22 -4.39
C VAL A 53 -6.14 27.31 -4.07
N ALA A 54 -7.04 27.64 -4.99
CA ALA A 54 -8.10 28.62 -4.73
C ALA A 54 -9.03 28.13 -3.61
N GLN A 55 -9.58 26.90 -3.74
CA GLN A 55 -10.48 26.30 -2.74
C GLN A 55 -9.83 26.21 -1.36
N VAL A 56 -8.59 25.71 -1.30
CA VAL A 56 -7.85 25.61 -0.02
C VAL A 56 -7.62 26.99 0.57
N THR A 57 -7.21 27.98 -0.24
CA THR A 57 -6.95 29.34 0.24
C THR A 57 -8.20 29.97 0.83
N ASP A 58 -9.33 29.87 0.13
CA ASP A 58 -10.61 30.45 0.58
C ASP A 58 -11.06 29.84 1.92
N ARG A 59 -10.87 28.53 2.11
CA ARG A 59 -11.15 27.84 3.38
C ARG A 59 -10.16 28.22 4.49
N CYS A 60 -8.90 28.45 4.17
CA CYS A 60 -7.85 28.75 5.15
C CYS A 60 -7.85 30.19 5.61
N VAL A 61 -8.38 31.13 4.83
CA VAL A 61 -8.45 32.57 5.17
C VAL A 61 -9.64 32.88 6.08
N GLY A 62 -10.56 31.95 6.32
CA GLY A 62 -11.67 32.13 7.23
C GLY A 62 -11.23 32.48 8.68
N ALA A 63 -11.99 33.32 9.35
CA ALA A 63 -11.71 33.77 10.73
C ALA A 63 -11.53 32.59 11.70
N ASP A 64 -12.33 31.54 11.54
CA ASP A 64 -12.29 30.32 12.38
C ASP A 64 -10.92 29.60 12.33
N VAL A 65 -10.20 29.71 11.21
CA VAL A 65 -8.86 29.13 11.06
C VAL A 65 -7.77 30.04 11.59
N LEU A 66 -7.84 31.31 11.24
CA LEU A 66 -6.82 32.33 11.63
C LEU A 66 -6.84 32.61 13.13
N ASP A 67 -8.00 32.60 13.76
CA ASP A 67 -8.18 32.82 15.19
C ASP A 67 -8.03 31.55 16.04
N SER A 68 -7.80 30.40 15.40
CA SER A 68 -7.55 29.13 16.08
C SER A 68 -6.25 29.16 16.90
N LEU A 69 -6.23 28.40 18.00
CA LEU A 69 -5.02 28.16 18.80
C LEU A 69 -3.96 27.33 18.03
N THR A 70 -4.35 26.64 16.99
CA THR A 70 -3.47 25.77 16.17
C THR A 70 -3.71 25.97 14.66
N PRO A 71 -3.56 27.20 14.12
CA PRO A 71 -3.96 27.51 12.75
C PRO A 71 -3.18 26.70 11.71
N GLY A 72 -1.89 26.46 11.92
CA GLY A 72 -1.08 25.61 11.03
C GLY A 72 -1.54 24.15 10.96
N GLN A 73 -2.13 23.60 12.02
CA GLN A 73 -2.72 22.25 12.01
C GLN A 73 -4.07 22.24 11.28
N GLN A 74 -4.86 23.28 11.43
CA GLN A 74 -6.13 23.46 10.71
C GLN A 74 -5.90 23.52 9.19
N ILE A 75 -4.89 24.27 8.76
CA ILE A 75 -4.51 24.33 7.33
C ILE A 75 -4.15 22.96 6.79
N VAL A 76 -3.32 22.18 7.49
CA VAL A 76 -2.96 20.82 7.06
C VAL A 76 -4.18 19.91 6.98
N LYS A 77 -5.12 20.03 7.91
CA LYS A 77 -6.39 19.30 7.89
C LYS A 77 -7.21 19.67 6.65
N ILE A 78 -7.37 20.95 6.37
CA ILE A 78 -8.10 21.44 5.18
C ILE A 78 -7.45 20.92 3.89
N VAL A 79 -6.13 20.99 3.79
CA VAL A 79 -5.39 20.45 2.62
C VAL A 79 -5.61 18.95 2.48
N ASN A 80 -5.61 18.19 3.58
CA ASN A 80 -5.88 16.75 3.55
C ASN A 80 -7.30 16.44 3.05
N GLU A 81 -8.30 17.19 3.53
CA GLU A 81 -9.69 17.05 3.11
C GLU A 81 -9.86 17.37 1.62
N GLU A 82 -9.26 18.45 1.14
CA GLU A 82 -9.34 18.85 -0.28
C GLU A 82 -8.56 17.88 -1.20
N LEU A 83 -7.39 17.38 -0.78
CA LEU A 83 -6.68 16.32 -1.52
C LEU A 83 -7.53 15.04 -1.60
N THR A 84 -8.17 14.66 -0.49
CA THR A 84 -9.05 13.51 -0.45
C THR A 84 -10.24 13.69 -1.40
N ALA A 85 -10.88 14.86 -1.38
CA ALA A 85 -11.99 15.20 -2.28
C ALA A 85 -11.55 15.18 -3.76
N LEU A 86 -10.38 15.76 -4.06
CA LEU A 86 -9.80 15.76 -5.41
C LEU A 86 -9.58 14.35 -5.96
N MET A 87 -9.19 13.41 -5.09
CA MET A 87 -8.98 11.99 -5.45
C MET A 87 -10.28 11.16 -5.47
N GLY A 88 -11.44 11.76 -5.14
CA GLY A 88 -12.74 11.11 -5.22
C GLY A 88 -13.49 10.92 -3.91
N GLY A 89 -12.94 11.40 -2.78
CA GLY A 89 -13.58 11.41 -1.46
C GLY A 89 -13.61 10.04 -0.78
N SER A 90 -14.15 9.02 -1.43
CA SER A 90 -14.29 7.68 -0.87
C SER A 90 -13.80 6.60 -1.85
N ASN A 91 -13.56 5.42 -1.31
CA ASN A 91 -13.18 4.24 -2.09
C ASN A 91 -14.30 3.82 -3.05
N ALA A 92 -13.95 3.59 -4.32
CA ALA A 92 -14.84 3.08 -5.33
C ALA A 92 -14.55 1.59 -5.61
N ARG A 93 -15.55 0.74 -5.41
CA ARG A 93 -15.45 -0.71 -5.62
C ARG A 93 -15.84 -1.10 -7.05
N LEU A 94 -15.50 -2.34 -7.44
CA LEU A 94 -16.04 -2.94 -8.66
C LEU A 94 -17.54 -3.17 -8.53
N THR A 95 -18.25 -2.94 -9.61
CA THR A 95 -19.65 -3.33 -9.77
C THR A 95 -19.69 -4.80 -10.16
N PHE A 96 -20.45 -5.60 -9.44
CA PHE A 96 -20.68 -7.00 -9.80
C PHE A 96 -21.98 -7.16 -10.59
N ALA A 97 -21.95 -8.02 -11.60
CA ALA A 97 -23.15 -8.34 -12.37
C ALA A 97 -24.18 -9.06 -11.48
N SER A 98 -25.45 -8.68 -11.61
CA SER A 98 -26.55 -9.32 -10.88
C SER A 98 -26.93 -10.70 -11.46
N LYS A 99 -26.62 -10.94 -12.74
CA LYS A 99 -26.86 -12.20 -13.46
C LYS A 99 -25.69 -12.53 -14.38
N GLY A 100 -25.27 -13.78 -14.39
CA GLY A 100 -24.12 -14.24 -15.19
C GLY A 100 -22.78 -13.80 -14.63
N PRO A 101 -21.69 -14.01 -15.38
CA PRO A 101 -20.37 -13.60 -14.95
C PRO A 101 -20.22 -12.06 -15.00
N THR A 102 -19.49 -11.52 -14.04
CA THR A 102 -19.02 -10.12 -14.08
C THR A 102 -17.90 -10.02 -15.10
N ILE A 103 -18.08 -9.22 -16.13
CA ILE A 103 -17.09 -9.04 -17.21
C ILE A 103 -16.31 -7.75 -16.95
N VAL A 104 -15.01 -7.86 -16.74
CA VAL A 104 -14.08 -6.74 -16.56
C VAL A 104 -13.19 -6.64 -17.78
N MET A 105 -13.28 -5.53 -18.49
CA MET A 105 -12.48 -5.26 -19.69
C MET A 105 -11.30 -4.37 -19.31
N MET A 106 -10.08 -4.88 -19.46
CA MET A 106 -8.85 -4.15 -19.16
C MET A 106 -8.39 -3.41 -20.41
N VAL A 107 -8.40 -2.08 -20.38
CA VAL A 107 -7.99 -1.22 -21.53
C VAL A 107 -6.81 -0.32 -21.15
N GLY A 108 -6.08 0.20 -22.14
CA GLY A 108 -4.96 1.11 -21.91
C GLY A 108 -3.82 0.92 -22.90
N LEU A 109 -2.83 1.79 -22.83
CA LEU A 109 -1.67 1.77 -23.75
C LEU A 109 -0.77 0.55 -23.55
N GLN A 110 0.09 0.27 -24.51
CA GLN A 110 1.11 -0.75 -24.41
C GLN A 110 2.09 -0.42 -23.27
N GLY A 111 2.47 -1.43 -22.47
CA GLY A 111 3.38 -1.24 -21.34
C GLY A 111 2.74 -0.68 -20.08
N ALA A 112 1.45 -0.28 -20.11
CA ALA A 112 0.74 0.19 -18.92
C ALA A 112 0.53 -0.91 -17.84
N GLY A 113 0.75 -2.17 -18.17
CA GLY A 113 0.66 -3.29 -17.22
C GLY A 113 -0.71 -3.97 -17.17
N LYS A 114 -1.51 -3.92 -18.25
CA LYS A 114 -2.85 -4.56 -18.33
C LYS A 114 -2.81 -6.04 -17.94
N THR A 115 -2.04 -6.85 -18.63
CA THR A 115 -1.91 -8.29 -18.42
C THR A 115 -1.58 -8.64 -16.97
N THR A 116 -0.53 -8.02 -16.43
CA THR A 116 -0.07 -8.30 -15.08
C THR A 116 -1.08 -7.83 -14.02
N ASN A 117 -1.60 -6.61 -14.14
CA ASN A 117 -2.51 -6.08 -13.14
C ASN A 117 -3.95 -6.61 -13.29
N GLY A 118 -4.37 -7.00 -14.49
CA GLY A 118 -5.61 -7.77 -14.68
C GLY A 118 -5.56 -9.11 -13.94
N ALA A 119 -4.46 -9.83 -14.06
CA ALA A 119 -4.24 -11.08 -13.34
C ALA A 119 -4.12 -10.87 -11.81
N LYS A 120 -3.39 -9.82 -11.36
CA LYS A 120 -3.33 -9.46 -9.93
C LYS A 120 -4.72 -9.16 -9.36
N LEU A 121 -5.52 -8.41 -10.12
CA LEU A 121 -6.90 -8.07 -9.74
C LEU A 121 -7.78 -9.32 -9.66
N ALA A 122 -7.67 -10.24 -10.62
CA ALA A 122 -8.35 -11.54 -10.58
C ALA A 122 -7.94 -12.34 -9.32
N GLY A 123 -6.65 -12.37 -8.99
CA GLY A 123 -6.13 -12.97 -7.76
C GLY A 123 -6.69 -12.32 -6.49
N LEU A 124 -6.80 -10.99 -6.47
CA LEU A 124 -7.40 -10.24 -5.37
C LEU A 124 -8.89 -10.61 -5.20
N MET A 125 -9.65 -10.64 -6.31
CA MET A 125 -11.07 -11.01 -6.30
C MET A 125 -11.29 -12.45 -5.79
N ARG A 126 -10.40 -13.37 -6.16
CA ARG A 126 -10.43 -14.75 -5.65
C ARG A 126 -10.17 -14.79 -4.14
N ARG A 127 -9.11 -14.14 -3.66
CA ARG A 127 -8.70 -14.19 -2.26
C ARG A 127 -9.66 -13.46 -1.32
N GLN A 128 -10.07 -12.25 -1.67
CA GLN A 128 -10.86 -11.40 -0.76
C GLN A 128 -12.37 -11.58 -0.91
N PHE A 129 -12.84 -11.90 -2.13
CA PHE A 129 -14.28 -11.96 -2.43
C PHE A 129 -14.75 -13.36 -2.78
N GLY A 130 -13.87 -14.38 -2.73
CA GLY A 130 -14.22 -15.77 -3.02
C GLY A 130 -14.70 -16.01 -4.45
N LYS A 131 -14.34 -15.13 -5.40
CA LYS A 131 -14.74 -15.22 -6.80
C LYS A 131 -13.95 -16.30 -7.55
N ARG A 132 -14.56 -16.79 -8.64
CA ARG A 132 -13.95 -17.76 -9.56
C ARG A 132 -13.63 -17.09 -10.89
N PRO A 133 -12.51 -16.35 -10.98
CA PRO A 133 -12.16 -15.61 -12.17
C PRO A 133 -11.67 -16.51 -13.31
N LEU A 134 -11.88 -16.05 -14.54
CA LEU A 134 -11.31 -16.54 -15.78
C LEU A 134 -10.50 -15.40 -16.41
N LEU A 135 -9.26 -15.64 -16.77
CA LEU A 135 -8.45 -14.71 -17.57
C LEU A 135 -8.64 -15.03 -19.04
N VAL A 136 -8.73 -14.02 -19.89
CA VAL A 136 -8.96 -14.17 -21.34
C VAL A 136 -7.92 -13.41 -22.12
N ALA A 137 -7.22 -14.10 -23.02
CA ALA A 137 -6.17 -13.54 -23.87
C ALA A 137 -6.75 -12.94 -25.15
N CYS A 138 -7.13 -11.66 -25.11
CA CYS A 138 -7.58 -10.90 -26.29
C CYS A 138 -6.43 -10.09 -26.95
N ASP A 139 -5.21 -10.03 -26.38
CA ASP A 139 -4.03 -9.45 -27.05
C ASP A 139 -3.38 -10.51 -27.96
N VAL A 140 -3.97 -10.69 -29.14
CA VAL A 140 -3.57 -11.72 -30.10
C VAL A 140 -2.39 -11.28 -30.98
N TYR A 141 -2.07 -9.98 -31.01
CA TYR A 141 -1.02 -9.43 -31.85
C TYR A 141 0.38 -9.71 -31.32
N ARG A 142 0.49 -10.06 -30.05
CA ARG A 142 1.75 -10.38 -29.40
C ARG A 142 1.71 -11.82 -28.84
N PRO A 143 2.27 -12.81 -29.56
CA PRO A 143 2.27 -14.19 -29.08
C PRO A 143 2.87 -14.35 -27.67
N ALA A 144 3.83 -13.52 -27.29
CA ALA A 144 4.39 -13.48 -25.95
C ALA A 144 3.39 -13.05 -24.88
N ALA A 145 2.36 -12.25 -25.22
CA ALA A 145 1.34 -11.81 -24.25
C ALA A 145 0.42 -12.97 -23.83
N ILE A 146 0.02 -13.84 -24.77
CA ILE A 146 -0.76 -15.06 -24.46
C ILE A 146 0.03 -15.94 -23.49
N ASN A 147 1.30 -16.26 -23.81
CA ASN A 147 2.16 -17.06 -22.96
C ASN A 147 2.36 -16.39 -21.58
N GLN A 148 2.55 -15.06 -21.55
CA GLN A 148 2.68 -14.34 -20.29
C GLN A 148 1.43 -14.48 -19.41
N LEU A 149 0.24 -14.33 -19.99
CA LEU A 149 -1.02 -14.48 -19.28
C LEU A 149 -1.19 -15.90 -18.74
N GLN A 150 -0.82 -16.93 -19.53
CA GLN A 150 -0.84 -18.34 -19.10
C GLN A 150 0.11 -18.60 -17.92
N VAL A 151 1.34 -18.07 -17.97
CA VAL A 151 2.32 -18.21 -16.87
C VAL A 151 1.79 -17.57 -15.59
N VAL A 152 1.27 -16.35 -15.69
CA VAL A 152 0.74 -15.64 -14.53
C VAL A 152 -0.55 -16.30 -14.00
N GLY A 153 -1.43 -16.74 -14.89
CA GLY A 153 -2.64 -17.51 -14.52
C GLY A 153 -2.29 -18.78 -13.76
N LYS A 154 -1.30 -19.53 -14.22
CA LYS A 154 -0.80 -20.73 -13.54
C LYS A 154 -0.22 -20.43 -12.15
N GLN A 155 0.54 -19.34 -12.00
CA GLN A 155 1.09 -18.94 -10.70
C GLN A 155 -0.02 -18.55 -9.70
N LEU A 156 -1.12 -17.99 -10.18
CA LEU A 156 -2.27 -17.62 -9.36
C LEU A 156 -3.31 -18.74 -9.24
N ASP A 157 -3.11 -19.89 -9.89
CA ASP A 157 -4.08 -20.98 -10.00
C ASP A 157 -5.44 -20.48 -10.53
N ILE A 158 -5.40 -19.65 -11.59
CA ILE A 158 -6.56 -19.09 -12.28
C ILE A 158 -6.56 -19.61 -13.72
N PRO A 159 -7.67 -20.17 -14.22
CA PRO A 159 -7.78 -20.65 -15.60
C PRO A 159 -7.61 -19.50 -16.59
N VAL A 160 -6.97 -19.78 -17.72
CA VAL A 160 -6.79 -18.85 -18.84
C VAL A 160 -7.47 -19.43 -20.07
N PHE A 161 -8.35 -18.62 -20.67
CA PHE A 161 -8.98 -18.93 -21.96
C PHE A 161 -8.23 -18.24 -23.10
N GLU A 162 -7.89 -18.99 -24.13
CA GLU A 162 -7.21 -18.48 -25.31
C GLU A 162 -7.67 -19.26 -26.56
N MET A 163 -7.59 -18.63 -27.72
CA MET A 163 -7.89 -19.23 -29.01
C MET A 163 -6.80 -18.90 -30.07
N GLY A 164 -5.55 -18.74 -29.58
CA GLY A 164 -4.44 -18.35 -30.44
C GLY A 164 -4.63 -16.97 -31.05
N GLN A 165 -4.42 -16.86 -32.37
CA GLN A 165 -4.52 -15.62 -33.13
C GLN A 165 -5.91 -15.44 -33.79
N ALA A 166 -6.97 -15.87 -33.14
CA ALA A 166 -8.34 -15.62 -33.60
C ALA A 166 -8.75 -14.17 -33.44
N ASP A 167 -9.91 -13.79 -34.00
CA ASP A 167 -10.46 -12.46 -33.82
C ASP A 167 -10.75 -12.14 -32.34
N PRO A 168 -10.26 -11.02 -31.77
CA PRO A 168 -10.44 -10.67 -30.37
C PRO A 168 -11.91 -10.58 -29.92
N VAL A 169 -12.80 -10.15 -30.80
CA VAL A 169 -14.23 -10.06 -30.50
C VAL A 169 -14.80 -11.47 -30.31
N HIS A 170 -14.47 -12.37 -31.24
CA HIS A 170 -14.90 -13.78 -31.17
C HIS A 170 -14.34 -14.49 -29.92
N ILE A 171 -13.04 -14.25 -29.58
CA ILE A 171 -12.44 -14.77 -28.35
C ILE A 171 -13.22 -14.32 -27.13
N ALA A 172 -13.57 -13.04 -27.05
CA ALA A 172 -14.31 -12.50 -25.92
C ALA A 172 -15.72 -13.11 -25.79
N GLU A 173 -16.44 -13.31 -26.88
CA GLU A 173 -17.76 -13.97 -26.89
C GLU A 173 -17.68 -15.43 -26.42
N GLU A 174 -16.76 -16.20 -26.99
CA GLU A 174 -16.58 -17.60 -26.60
C GLU A 174 -16.09 -17.75 -25.17
N ALA A 175 -15.24 -16.86 -24.68
CA ALA A 175 -14.81 -16.84 -23.29
C ALA A 175 -15.97 -16.63 -22.32
N VAL A 176 -16.93 -15.75 -22.66
CA VAL A 176 -18.13 -15.53 -21.82
C VAL A 176 -19.03 -16.76 -21.80
N LYS A 177 -19.18 -17.47 -22.91
CA LYS A 177 -19.89 -18.76 -22.96
C LYS A 177 -19.17 -19.80 -22.10
N TYR A 178 -17.87 -19.95 -22.32
CA TYR A 178 -17.02 -20.85 -21.53
C TYR A 178 -17.15 -20.59 -20.02
N ALA A 179 -17.10 -19.33 -19.61
CA ALA A 179 -17.25 -18.94 -18.20
C ALA A 179 -18.57 -19.39 -17.60
N ARG A 180 -19.67 -19.28 -18.35
CA ARG A 180 -21.02 -19.75 -17.92
C ARG A 180 -21.04 -21.27 -17.77
N ASP A 181 -20.50 -22.00 -18.74
CA ASP A 181 -20.52 -23.47 -18.77
C ASP A 181 -19.64 -24.08 -17.68
N HIS A 182 -18.52 -23.41 -17.32
CA HIS A 182 -17.59 -23.87 -16.31
C HIS A 182 -17.79 -23.24 -14.94
N GLY A 183 -18.84 -22.40 -14.80
CA GLY A 183 -19.20 -21.79 -13.53
C GLY A 183 -18.22 -20.72 -13.04
N ASN A 184 -17.47 -20.08 -13.92
CA ASN A 184 -16.70 -18.88 -13.58
C ASN A 184 -17.65 -17.69 -13.42
N ASP A 185 -17.52 -16.95 -12.33
CA ASP A 185 -18.39 -15.82 -12.00
C ASP A 185 -17.76 -14.45 -12.30
N MET A 186 -16.49 -14.45 -12.73
CA MET A 186 -15.80 -13.27 -13.23
C MET A 186 -14.97 -13.60 -14.46
N VAL A 187 -14.93 -12.67 -15.42
CA VAL A 187 -14.15 -12.75 -16.65
C VAL A 187 -13.32 -11.49 -16.78
N PHE A 188 -12.00 -11.65 -16.93
CA PHE A 188 -11.07 -10.55 -17.16
C PHE A 188 -10.55 -10.61 -18.58
N LEU A 189 -10.96 -9.65 -19.42
CA LEU A 189 -10.51 -9.54 -20.80
C LEU A 189 -9.22 -8.73 -20.86
N ASP A 190 -8.10 -9.39 -21.13
CA ASP A 190 -6.81 -8.72 -21.37
C ASP A 190 -6.73 -8.29 -22.83
N THR A 191 -7.06 -7.04 -23.10
CA THR A 191 -7.13 -6.51 -24.48
C THR A 191 -5.78 -6.03 -24.98
N ALA A 192 -5.64 -5.94 -26.28
CA ALA A 192 -4.46 -5.36 -26.92
C ALA A 192 -4.19 -3.94 -26.45
N GLY A 193 -2.93 -3.53 -26.50
CA GLY A 193 -2.51 -2.16 -26.30
C GLY A 193 -1.53 -1.77 -27.37
N ARG A 194 -1.63 -0.55 -27.87
CA ARG A 194 -0.66 0.05 -28.80
C ARG A 194 0.12 1.17 -28.11
N LEU A 195 1.23 1.57 -28.73
CA LEU A 195 2.07 2.65 -28.20
C LEU A 195 1.35 3.99 -28.19
N HIS A 196 0.46 4.18 -29.16
CA HIS A 196 -0.36 5.38 -29.29
C HIS A 196 -1.82 5.01 -29.49
N ILE A 197 -2.71 5.93 -29.18
CA ILE A 197 -4.14 5.80 -29.45
C ILE A 197 -4.34 6.01 -30.94
N ASP A 198 -4.84 4.98 -31.63
CA ASP A 198 -5.24 5.02 -33.00
C ASP A 198 -6.69 4.54 -33.21
N GLU A 199 -7.28 4.85 -34.35
CA GLU A 199 -8.67 4.50 -34.68
C GLU A 199 -8.87 2.98 -34.64
N ALA A 200 -7.93 2.22 -35.21
CA ALA A 200 -8.05 0.76 -35.28
C ALA A 200 -8.11 0.10 -33.89
N LEU A 201 -7.30 0.58 -32.93
CA LEU A 201 -7.39 0.11 -31.54
C LEU A 201 -8.75 0.46 -30.92
N MET A 202 -9.21 1.69 -31.09
CA MET A 202 -10.47 2.14 -30.52
C MET A 202 -11.66 1.42 -31.12
N ASP A 203 -11.65 1.12 -32.41
CA ASP A 203 -12.72 0.37 -33.07
C ASP A 203 -12.76 -1.09 -32.63
N GLU A 204 -11.61 -1.75 -32.46
CA GLU A 204 -11.55 -3.09 -31.87
C GLU A 204 -12.13 -3.12 -30.47
N LEU A 205 -11.72 -2.17 -29.61
CA LEU A 205 -12.22 -2.10 -28.23
C LEU A 205 -13.71 -1.79 -28.17
N LYS A 206 -14.23 -0.93 -29.05
CA LYS A 206 -15.69 -0.69 -29.20
C LYS A 206 -16.43 -1.94 -29.65
N ALA A 207 -15.85 -2.70 -30.60
CA ALA A 207 -16.45 -3.95 -31.07
C ALA A 207 -16.53 -4.99 -29.95
N ILE A 208 -15.45 -5.20 -29.18
CA ILE A 208 -15.46 -6.08 -28.02
C ILE A 208 -16.52 -5.62 -26.98
N LYS A 209 -16.55 -4.30 -26.67
CA LYS A 209 -17.53 -3.72 -25.76
C LYS A 209 -18.96 -3.99 -26.22
N ALA A 210 -19.26 -3.83 -27.51
CA ALA A 210 -20.59 -4.04 -28.08
C ALA A 210 -21.02 -5.52 -28.00
N ALA A 211 -20.08 -6.46 -28.26
CA ALA A 211 -20.33 -7.89 -28.26
C ALA A 211 -20.60 -8.46 -26.86
N VAL A 212 -19.76 -8.16 -25.88
CA VAL A 212 -19.85 -8.80 -24.55
C VAL A 212 -20.49 -7.93 -23.48
N LYS A 213 -20.70 -6.65 -23.73
CA LYS A 213 -21.32 -5.68 -22.80
C LYS A 213 -20.67 -5.77 -21.41
N PRO A 214 -19.40 -5.39 -21.25
CA PRO A 214 -18.67 -5.53 -19.99
C PRO A 214 -19.41 -4.83 -18.86
N THR A 215 -19.36 -5.43 -17.67
CA THR A 215 -19.88 -4.81 -16.44
C THR A 215 -19.02 -3.65 -15.99
N GLU A 216 -17.70 -3.75 -16.26
CA GLU A 216 -16.69 -2.75 -15.91
C GLU A 216 -15.65 -2.63 -17.01
N ILE A 217 -15.35 -1.40 -17.40
CA ILE A 217 -14.21 -1.07 -18.27
C ILE A 217 -13.19 -0.36 -17.40
N LEU A 218 -12.08 -1.04 -17.11
CA LEU A 218 -11.00 -0.51 -16.31
C LEU A 218 -9.85 -0.03 -17.18
N LEU A 219 -9.56 1.26 -17.12
CA LEU A 219 -8.39 1.84 -17.74
C LEU A 219 -7.16 1.59 -16.87
N VAL A 220 -6.17 0.93 -17.41
CA VAL A 220 -4.86 0.71 -16.76
C VAL A 220 -3.90 1.79 -17.21
N VAL A 221 -3.36 2.54 -16.26
CA VAL A 221 -2.50 3.69 -16.52
C VAL A 221 -1.20 3.58 -15.75
N ASP A 222 -0.09 3.78 -16.43
CA ASP A 222 1.23 3.92 -15.84
C ASP A 222 1.41 5.34 -15.29
N THR A 223 1.56 5.48 -13.97
CA THR A 223 1.70 6.79 -13.31
C THR A 223 2.99 7.52 -13.70
N MET A 224 4.02 6.78 -14.14
CA MET A 224 5.31 7.37 -14.51
C MET A 224 5.25 8.15 -15.82
N THR A 225 4.20 7.99 -16.64
CA THR A 225 4.04 8.71 -17.92
C THR A 225 3.53 10.15 -17.76
N GLY A 226 3.24 10.58 -16.52
CA GLY A 226 2.90 11.97 -16.21
C GLY A 226 1.67 12.48 -16.97
N GLN A 227 1.81 13.59 -17.69
CA GLN A 227 0.69 14.23 -18.41
C GLN A 227 0.14 13.38 -19.57
N ASP A 228 0.96 12.52 -20.19
CA ASP A 228 0.50 11.60 -21.23
C ASP A 228 -0.53 10.60 -20.71
N ALA A 229 -0.39 10.20 -19.45
CA ALA A 229 -1.40 9.38 -18.75
C ALA A 229 -2.77 10.06 -18.71
N VAL A 230 -2.80 11.37 -18.46
CA VAL A 230 -4.03 12.16 -18.40
C VAL A 230 -4.69 12.28 -19.76
N ASN A 231 -3.88 12.55 -20.80
CA ASN A 231 -4.35 12.65 -22.19
C ASN A 231 -4.94 11.31 -22.67
N ALA A 232 -4.23 10.21 -22.37
CA ALA A 232 -4.72 8.87 -22.66
C ALA A 232 -6.03 8.57 -21.93
N ALA A 233 -6.12 8.88 -20.63
CA ALA A 233 -7.32 8.64 -19.86
C ALA A 233 -8.55 9.37 -20.42
N SER A 234 -8.38 10.62 -20.83
CA SER A 234 -9.45 11.40 -21.44
C SER A 234 -9.91 10.79 -22.76
N ALA A 235 -8.98 10.39 -23.64
CA ALA A 235 -9.32 9.80 -24.93
C ALA A 235 -10.00 8.41 -24.81
N PHE A 236 -9.55 7.57 -23.88
CA PHE A 236 -10.21 6.28 -23.58
C PHE A 236 -11.61 6.49 -22.99
N ASP A 237 -11.80 7.48 -22.13
CA ASP A 237 -13.11 7.78 -21.57
C ASP A 237 -14.08 8.31 -22.64
N GLU A 238 -13.64 9.21 -23.49
CA GLU A 238 -14.44 9.74 -24.61
C GLU A 238 -14.87 8.64 -25.58
N ALA A 239 -13.94 7.73 -25.91
CA ALA A 239 -14.20 6.68 -26.91
C ALA A 239 -15.03 5.50 -26.37
N LEU A 240 -14.77 5.11 -25.12
CA LEU A 240 -15.33 3.88 -24.52
C LEU A 240 -16.23 4.14 -23.32
N GLY A 241 -16.15 5.29 -22.67
CA GLY A 241 -16.84 5.52 -21.40
C GLY A 241 -16.34 4.55 -20.33
N ILE A 242 -15.15 4.79 -19.79
CA ILE A 242 -14.55 3.95 -18.75
C ILE A 242 -15.33 4.05 -17.43
N ASP A 243 -15.30 2.99 -16.62
CA ASP A 243 -15.99 2.92 -15.31
C ASP A 243 -15.05 3.17 -14.13
N GLY A 244 -13.75 3.12 -14.39
CA GLY A 244 -12.73 3.37 -13.37
C GLY A 244 -11.32 3.22 -13.91
N VAL A 245 -10.37 3.62 -13.06
CA VAL A 245 -8.94 3.61 -13.37
C VAL A 245 -8.21 2.68 -12.41
N LEU A 246 -7.24 1.94 -12.93
CA LEU A 246 -6.25 1.18 -12.20
C LEU A 246 -4.88 1.82 -12.46
N LEU A 247 -4.27 2.38 -11.41
CA LEU A 247 -2.94 2.97 -11.49
C LEU A 247 -1.87 1.91 -11.30
N THR A 248 -0.83 1.96 -12.11
CA THR A 248 0.31 1.03 -12.02
C THR A 248 1.60 1.78 -11.74
N LYS A 249 2.61 1.08 -11.26
CA LYS A 249 3.96 1.58 -10.98
C LYS A 249 3.98 2.76 -9.99
N LEU A 250 3.01 2.82 -9.10
CA LEU A 250 2.94 3.89 -8.11
C LEU A 250 4.15 3.87 -7.16
N ASP A 251 4.74 2.70 -6.93
CA ASP A 251 5.97 2.50 -6.14
C ASP A 251 7.20 3.21 -6.74
N GLY A 252 7.27 3.34 -8.07
CA GLY A 252 8.31 4.08 -8.79
C GLY A 252 8.00 5.56 -9.01
N ASP A 253 6.77 6.00 -8.78
CA ASP A 253 6.36 7.38 -9.02
C ASP A 253 6.60 8.28 -7.80
N ALA A 254 7.75 8.95 -7.80
CA ALA A 254 8.08 9.93 -6.76
C ALA A 254 7.27 11.24 -6.86
N ARG A 255 6.64 11.52 -8.01
CA ARG A 255 5.90 12.75 -8.29
C ARG A 255 4.41 12.61 -7.91
N GLY A 256 3.75 11.55 -8.38
CA GLY A 256 2.36 11.21 -8.04
C GLY A 256 1.27 12.11 -8.61
N GLY A 257 1.62 13.09 -9.42
CA GLY A 257 0.68 14.08 -9.95
C GLY A 257 -0.32 13.52 -10.96
N ALA A 258 0.05 12.43 -11.65
CA ALA A 258 -0.83 11.77 -12.61
C ALA A 258 -2.15 11.30 -11.93
N ALA A 259 -2.07 10.71 -10.74
CA ALA A 259 -3.25 10.25 -10.00
C ALA A 259 -4.26 11.39 -9.74
N LEU A 260 -3.77 12.56 -9.31
CA LEU A 260 -4.60 13.73 -9.05
C LEU A 260 -5.22 14.28 -10.35
N SER A 261 -4.44 14.32 -11.43
CA SER A 261 -4.85 14.88 -12.71
C SER A 261 -5.84 13.99 -13.47
N ILE A 262 -5.65 12.67 -13.47
CA ILE A 262 -6.53 11.71 -14.17
C ILE A 262 -7.96 11.80 -13.62
N ARG A 263 -8.11 11.78 -12.29
CA ARG A 263 -9.43 11.89 -11.66
C ARG A 263 -10.11 13.21 -12.01
N ALA A 264 -9.36 14.31 -11.97
CA ALA A 264 -9.91 15.63 -12.28
C ALA A 264 -10.27 15.79 -13.78
N ALA A 265 -9.51 15.16 -14.68
CA ALA A 265 -9.74 15.23 -16.14
C ALA A 265 -10.93 14.37 -16.58
N THR A 266 -11.05 13.15 -16.05
CA THR A 266 -12.06 12.18 -16.52
C THR A 266 -13.32 12.17 -15.65
N GLY A 267 -13.25 12.66 -14.42
CA GLY A 267 -14.32 12.48 -13.44
C GLY A 267 -14.50 11.03 -12.96
N LYS A 268 -13.71 10.06 -13.48
CA LYS A 268 -13.85 8.64 -13.16
C LYS A 268 -13.06 8.25 -11.91
N PRO A 269 -13.60 7.34 -11.09
CA PRO A 269 -12.93 6.94 -9.86
C PRO A 269 -11.67 6.12 -10.14
N ILE A 270 -10.63 6.37 -9.35
CA ILE A 270 -9.52 5.43 -9.22
C ILE A 270 -10.00 4.30 -8.31
N LYS A 271 -10.00 3.06 -8.81
CA LYS A 271 -10.50 1.90 -8.05
C LYS A 271 -9.39 1.07 -7.43
N PHE A 272 -8.29 0.92 -8.14
CA PHE A 272 -7.17 0.07 -7.72
C PHE A 272 -5.82 0.73 -7.98
N VAL A 273 -4.82 0.26 -7.25
CA VAL A 273 -3.43 0.68 -7.42
C VAL A 273 -2.50 -0.53 -7.32
N GLY A 274 -1.62 -0.67 -8.30
CA GLY A 274 -0.50 -1.60 -8.28
C GLY A 274 0.68 -0.98 -7.54
N THR A 275 1.12 -1.62 -6.47
CA THR A 275 2.13 -1.11 -5.54
C THR A 275 3.47 -1.82 -5.63
N GLY A 276 3.70 -2.61 -6.68
CA GLY A 276 4.96 -3.31 -6.90
C GLY A 276 4.83 -4.44 -7.92
N GLU A 277 5.89 -5.21 -8.13
CA GLU A 277 5.97 -6.25 -9.17
C GLU A 277 5.30 -7.59 -8.78
N LYS A 278 5.30 -7.95 -7.50
CA LYS A 278 4.75 -9.24 -7.03
C LYS A 278 3.25 -9.35 -7.32
N LEU A 279 2.76 -10.58 -7.52
CA LEU A 279 1.37 -10.84 -7.92
C LEU A 279 0.31 -10.54 -6.84
N ASP A 280 0.72 -10.37 -5.62
CA ASP A 280 -0.12 -9.95 -4.49
C ASP A 280 -0.13 -8.43 -4.27
N MET A 281 0.76 -7.68 -4.94
CA MET A 281 0.90 -6.23 -4.81
C MET A 281 -0.11 -5.47 -5.68
N ILE A 282 -1.35 -5.52 -5.28
CA ILE A 282 -2.46 -4.71 -5.78
C ILE A 282 -3.40 -4.42 -4.61
N GLU A 283 -3.85 -3.19 -4.51
CA GLU A 283 -4.70 -2.73 -3.40
C GLU A 283 -5.89 -1.92 -3.94
N LEU A 284 -6.96 -1.84 -3.15
CA LEU A 284 -8.03 -0.87 -3.37
C LEU A 284 -7.47 0.54 -3.19
N PHE A 285 -7.90 1.46 -4.04
CA PHE A 285 -7.51 2.86 -3.90
C PHE A 285 -8.32 3.53 -2.78
N HIS A 286 -7.62 4.06 -1.78
CA HIS A 286 -8.21 4.78 -0.67
C HIS A 286 -7.78 6.26 -0.71
N PRO A 287 -8.63 7.18 -1.16
CA PRO A 287 -8.29 8.61 -1.28
C PRO A 287 -7.72 9.22 0.00
N GLU A 288 -8.32 8.92 1.16
CA GLU A 288 -7.89 9.44 2.46
C GLU A 288 -6.47 9.00 2.84
N ARG A 289 -6.15 7.72 2.57
CA ARG A 289 -4.81 7.17 2.85
C ARG A 289 -3.76 7.76 1.93
N MET A 290 -4.12 7.96 0.65
CA MET A 290 -3.24 8.61 -0.32
C MET A 290 -2.98 10.06 0.02
N ALA A 291 -4.00 10.83 0.42
CA ALA A 291 -3.84 12.19 0.91
C ALA A 291 -2.89 12.24 2.13
N SER A 292 -3.09 11.36 3.09
CA SER A 292 -2.22 11.24 4.27
C SER A 292 -0.77 10.89 3.92
N ARG A 293 -0.54 10.00 2.95
CA ARG A 293 0.81 9.67 2.44
C ARG A 293 1.46 10.88 1.76
N ILE A 294 0.72 11.60 0.89
CA ILE A 294 1.19 12.81 0.22
C ILE A 294 1.60 13.88 1.25
N LEU A 295 0.89 13.99 2.36
CA LEU A 295 1.19 14.93 3.43
C LEU A 295 2.25 14.43 4.43
N GLY A 296 2.85 13.26 4.19
CA GLY A 296 3.86 12.67 5.06
C GLY A 296 3.34 12.31 6.46
N MET A 297 2.02 12.15 6.61
CA MET A 297 1.38 11.75 7.87
C MET A 297 1.40 10.24 8.08
N GLY A 298 1.90 9.49 7.12
CA GLY A 298 1.92 8.03 7.12
C GLY A 298 0.58 7.40 6.76
N ASP A 299 0.56 6.08 6.73
CA ASP A 299 -0.64 5.28 6.46
C ASP A 299 -0.79 4.18 7.52
N MET A 300 -1.12 4.62 8.73
CA MET A 300 -1.30 3.71 9.87
C MET A 300 -2.42 2.70 9.67
N LEU A 301 -3.47 3.05 8.93
CA LEU A 301 -4.60 2.14 8.69
C LEU A 301 -4.19 0.97 7.79
N THR A 302 -3.51 1.25 6.67
CA THR A 302 -2.96 0.18 5.82
C THR A 302 -1.96 -0.70 6.56
N PHE A 303 -1.13 -0.09 7.43
CA PHE A 303 -0.20 -0.85 8.27
C PHE A 303 -0.93 -1.80 9.23
N ILE A 304 -1.97 -1.30 9.91
CA ILE A 304 -2.80 -2.11 10.83
C ILE A 304 -3.50 -3.24 10.07
N GLU A 305 -4.12 -2.94 8.91
CA GLU A 305 -4.81 -3.95 8.09
C GLU A 305 -3.86 -5.03 7.57
N LYS A 306 -2.65 -4.65 7.11
CA LYS A 306 -1.63 -5.62 6.70
C LYS A 306 -1.15 -6.47 7.87
N ALA A 307 -0.99 -5.86 9.04
CA ALA A 307 -0.66 -6.58 10.25
C ALA A 307 -1.79 -7.55 10.65
N GLU A 308 -3.05 -7.12 10.62
CA GLU A 308 -4.21 -7.98 10.95
C GLU A 308 -4.39 -9.14 9.97
N GLN A 309 -4.20 -8.94 8.66
CA GLN A 309 -4.31 -10.00 7.66
C GLN A 309 -3.28 -11.12 7.83
N GLN A 310 -2.13 -10.81 8.43
CA GLN A 310 -1.06 -11.79 8.66
C GLN A 310 -1.04 -12.33 10.09
N TYR A 311 -1.89 -11.76 10.96
CA TYR A 311 -1.93 -12.12 12.37
C TYR A 311 -2.83 -13.34 12.56
N ASP A 312 -2.22 -14.53 12.70
CA ASP A 312 -2.93 -15.70 13.24
C ASP A 312 -3.16 -15.48 14.75
N GLU A 313 -4.39 -15.18 15.12
CA GLU A 313 -4.80 -14.90 16.49
C GLU A 313 -4.37 -16.03 17.45
N LYS A 314 -4.31 -17.29 16.97
CA LYS A 314 -3.84 -18.43 17.74
C LYS A 314 -2.33 -18.39 17.99
N GLN A 315 -1.56 -17.93 17.01
CA GLN A 315 -0.10 -17.77 17.14
C GLN A 315 0.23 -16.60 18.07
N ALA A 316 -0.51 -15.50 17.94
CA ALA A 316 -0.37 -14.34 18.81
C ALA A 316 -0.61 -14.66 20.29
N ARG A 317 -1.67 -15.38 20.62
CA ARG A 317 -1.96 -15.82 21.99
C ARG A 317 -0.88 -16.76 22.53
N LYS A 318 -0.37 -17.68 21.70
CA LYS A 318 0.74 -18.56 22.10
C LYS A 318 2.03 -17.78 22.36
N LEU A 319 2.32 -16.77 21.52
CA LEU A 319 3.48 -15.92 21.71
C LEU A 319 3.35 -15.07 22.98
N GLU A 320 2.17 -14.47 23.23
CA GLU A 320 1.89 -13.72 24.44
C GLU A 320 2.06 -14.58 25.71
N GLU A 321 1.56 -15.82 25.71
CA GLU A 321 1.79 -16.76 26.80
C GLU A 321 3.27 -17.09 27.00
N LYS A 322 4.03 -17.31 25.90
CA LYS A 322 5.46 -17.60 25.97
C LYS A 322 6.26 -16.39 26.47
N LEU A 323 5.91 -15.17 26.02
CA LEU A 323 6.47 -13.92 26.52
C LEU A 323 6.20 -13.74 28.03
N ARG A 324 4.96 -13.97 28.46
CA ARG A 324 4.56 -13.89 29.87
C ARG A 324 5.28 -14.91 30.73
N LYS A 325 5.55 -16.12 30.20
CA LYS A 325 6.28 -17.19 30.88
C LYS A 325 7.80 -17.08 30.72
N ASN A 326 8.32 -16.03 30.05
CA ASN A 326 9.76 -15.85 29.79
C ASN A 326 10.43 -17.03 29.04
N ARG A 327 9.71 -17.67 28.11
CA ARG A 327 10.14 -18.87 27.35
C ARG A 327 10.29 -18.60 25.86
N LEU A 328 10.85 -17.46 25.52
CA LEU A 328 11.14 -17.14 24.11
C LEU A 328 12.26 -18.06 23.61
N THR A 329 12.03 -18.75 22.47
CA THR A 329 12.97 -19.67 21.84
C THR A 329 13.53 -19.08 20.55
N LEU A 330 14.62 -19.67 20.01
CA LEU A 330 15.14 -19.28 18.67
C LEU A 330 14.18 -19.67 17.55
N THR A 331 13.31 -20.65 17.76
CA THR A 331 12.21 -20.96 16.83
C THR A 331 11.22 -19.81 16.76
N ASP A 332 10.78 -19.31 17.93
CA ASP A 332 9.88 -18.14 17.96
C ASP A 332 10.52 -16.89 17.32
N TYR A 333 11.83 -16.72 17.49
CA TYR A 333 12.58 -15.64 16.85
C TYR A 333 12.61 -15.79 15.31
N LEU A 334 12.78 -17.02 14.82
CA LEU A 334 12.72 -17.32 13.38
C LEU A 334 11.32 -17.05 12.80
N ASP A 335 10.28 -17.53 13.49
CA ASP A 335 8.89 -17.34 13.08
C ASP A 335 8.55 -15.84 12.98
N GLN A 336 9.01 -15.02 13.95
CA GLN A 336 8.84 -13.58 13.93
C GLN A 336 9.59 -12.90 12.76
N MET A 337 10.80 -13.35 12.44
CA MET A 337 11.55 -12.85 11.29
C MET A 337 10.85 -13.20 9.97
N GLU A 338 10.31 -14.42 9.84
CA GLU A 338 9.57 -14.84 8.65
C GLU A 338 8.26 -14.06 8.49
N GLN A 339 7.56 -13.79 9.59
CA GLN A 339 6.38 -12.92 9.57
C GLN A 339 6.72 -11.51 9.09
N LEU A 340 7.81 -10.92 9.59
CA LEU A 340 8.28 -9.60 9.14
C LEU A 340 8.63 -9.58 7.64
N GLN A 341 9.27 -10.63 7.13
CA GLN A 341 9.56 -10.76 5.70
C GLN A 341 8.28 -10.89 4.85
N ASN A 342 7.29 -11.61 5.35
CA ASN A 342 6.00 -11.80 4.68
C ASN A 342 5.12 -10.54 4.71
N MET A 343 5.33 -9.60 5.63
CA MET A 343 4.63 -8.30 5.68
C MET A 343 5.02 -7.35 4.53
N GLY A 344 5.96 -7.74 3.69
CA GLY A 344 6.45 -6.96 2.56
C GLY A 344 7.82 -6.36 2.80
N ASP A 345 8.29 -5.54 1.84
CA ASP A 345 9.58 -4.86 1.95
C ASP A 345 9.57 -3.91 3.16
N LEU A 346 10.57 -4.04 4.03
CA LEU A 346 10.74 -3.19 5.21
C LEU A 346 10.81 -1.69 4.86
N SER A 347 11.26 -1.37 3.65
CA SER A 347 11.22 0.00 3.12
C SER A 347 9.78 0.50 2.93
N GLN A 348 8.85 -0.36 2.53
CA GLN A 348 7.43 -0.02 2.41
C GLN A 348 6.80 0.18 3.78
N ILE A 349 7.14 -0.68 4.77
CA ILE A 349 6.67 -0.53 6.15
C ILE A 349 7.17 0.78 6.78
N ALA A 350 8.46 1.10 6.58
CA ALA A 350 9.04 2.37 7.04
C ALA A 350 8.32 3.58 6.43
N GLY A 351 7.91 3.48 5.15
CA GLY A 351 7.14 4.53 4.46
C GLY A 351 5.70 4.72 4.95
N MET A 352 5.11 3.72 5.62
CA MET A 352 3.77 3.82 6.20
C MET A 352 3.76 4.47 7.58
N LEU A 353 4.91 4.56 8.25
CA LEU A 353 5.02 5.17 9.58
C LEU A 353 5.09 6.70 9.50
N PRO A 354 4.37 7.42 10.38
CA PRO A 354 4.33 8.88 10.36
C PRO A 354 5.67 9.52 10.78
N GLY A 355 6.09 10.56 10.06
CA GLY A 355 7.19 11.45 10.44
C GLY A 355 8.58 10.79 10.47
N ASN A 356 9.37 11.12 11.51
CA ASN A 356 10.76 10.65 11.65
C ASN A 356 10.91 9.18 12.07
N LEU A 357 9.84 8.49 12.45
CA LEU A 357 9.89 7.07 12.85
C LEU A 357 10.31 6.18 11.67
N GLY A 358 9.79 6.46 10.47
CA GLY A 358 10.20 5.76 9.25
C GLY A 358 11.66 6.04 8.85
N LYS A 359 12.16 7.26 9.09
CA LYS A 359 13.57 7.62 8.82
C LYS A 359 14.55 7.06 9.86
N GLN A 360 14.09 6.77 11.08
CA GLN A 360 14.90 6.11 12.12
C GLN A 360 14.99 4.60 11.95
N LEU A 361 14.02 3.99 11.28
CA LEU A 361 14.10 2.64 10.74
C LEU A 361 14.83 2.71 9.38
N ASP A 362 16.13 2.97 9.44
CA ASP A 362 16.97 3.03 8.24
C ASP A 362 16.98 1.62 7.59
N ALA A 363 16.07 1.43 6.64
CA ALA A 363 15.91 0.16 5.93
C ALA A 363 17.21 -0.26 5.21
N SER A 364 18.11 0.70 4.94
CA SER A 364 19.43 0.45 4.38
C SER A 364 20.38 -0.27 5.35
N GLN A 365 20.06 -0.30 6.66
CA GLN A 365 20.86 -1.01 7.68
C GLN A 365 20.35 -2.43 7.95
N ILE A 366 19.17 -2.80 7.45
CA ILE A 366 18.68 -4.17 7.55
C ILE A 366 19.14 -4.90 6.30
N ASP A 367 20.35 -5.42 6.35
CA ASP A 367 20.94 -6.22 5.27
C ASP A 367 20.16 -7.53 5.13
N GLU A 368 19.47 -7.70 3.99
CA GLU A 368 18.76 -8.95 3.64
C GLU A 368 19.68 -10.17 3.75
N LYS A 369 20.98 -9.99 3.49
CA LYS A 369 21.98 -11.02 3.68
C LYS A 369 22.16 -11.38 5.15
N GLN A 370 22.10 -10.41 6.07
CA GLN A 370 22.16 -10.70 7.52
C GLN A 370 20.94 -11.47 7.99
N MET A 371 19.75 -11.17 7.46
CA MET A 371 18.54 -11.94 7.77
C MET A 371 18.64 -13.38 7.22
N ALA A 372 19.10 -13.54 5.97
CA ALA A 372 19.32 -14.85 5.38
C ALA A 372 20.38 -15.67 6.16
N HIS A 373 21.47 -15.04 6.60
CA HIS A 373 22.49 -15.66 7.45
C HIS A 373 21.92 -16.08 8.81
N THR A 374 21.12 -15.22 9.45
CA THR A 374 20.45 -15.53 10.72
C THR A 374 19.53 -16.75 10.58
N LYS A 375 18.72 -16.78 9.52
CA LYS A 375 17.85 -17.92 9.19
C LYS A 375 18.65 -19.19 8.98
N ALA A 376 19.73 -19.15 8.20
CA ALA A 376 20.61 -20.29 7.93
C ALA A 376 21.24 -20.84 9.21
N ILE A 377 21.71 -19.97 10.12
CA ILE A 377 22.28 -20.37 11.42
C ILE A 377 21.23 -21.10 12.26
N ILE A 378 20.01 -20.56 12.40
CA ILE A 378 18.95 -21.18 13.22
C ILE A 378 18.51 -22.51 12.59
N LEU A 379 18.37 -22.58 11.26
CA LEU A 379 17.99 -23.81 10.57
C LEU A 379 19.07 -24.91 10.71
N SER A 380 20.34 -24.55 10.85
CA SER A 380 21.44 -25.49 11.09
C SER A 380 21.51 -26.01 12.53
N MET A 381 20.71 -25.47 13.45
CA MET A 381 20.56 -25.97 14.83
C MET A 381 19.55 -27.12 14.89
N THR A 382 19.76 -28.06 15.82
CA THR A 382 18.75 -29.07 16.14
C THR A 382 17.56 -28.43 16.88
N PRO A 383 16.36 -29.04 16.90
CA PRO A 383 15.21 -28.53 17.65
C PRO A 383 15.52 -28.22 19.11
N LEU A 384 16.27 -29.13 19.76
CA LEU A 384 16.66 -28.96 21.17
C LEU A 384 17.60 -27.76 21.38
N GLU A 385 18.47 -27.46 20.43
CA GLU A 385 19.38 -26.31 20.49
C GLU A 385 18.64 -24.98 20.23
N ARG A 386 17.58 -25.00 19.42
CA ARG A 386 16.72 -23.84 19.20
C ARG A 386 15.86 -23.53 20.42
N GLU A 387 15.39 -24.55 21.11
CA GLU A 387 14.62 -24.40 22.36
C GLU A 387 15.49 -23.97 23.55
N ASN A 388 16.72 -24.50 23.62
CA ASN A 388 17.63 -24.26 24.74
C ASN A 388 19.03 -23.83 24.26
N PRO A 389 19.23 -22.57 23.88
CA PRO A 389 20.52 -22.09 23.40
C PRO A 389 21.68 -22.23 24.38
N GLN A 390 21.39 -22.42 25.67
CA GLN A 390 22.42 -22.56 26.73
C GLN A 390 23.25 -23.83 26.57
N ILE A 391 22.77 -24.84 25.85
CA ILE A 391 23.51 -26.08 25.61
C ILE A 391 24.59 -25.96 24.52
N LEU A 392 24.68 -24.78 23.86
CA LEU A 392 25.59 -24.54 22.73
C LEU A 392 27.04 -24.34 23.21
N ASN A 393 27.79 -25.43 23.24
CA ASN A 393 29.22 -25.40 23.49
C ASN A 393 30.04 -25.10 22.24
N ALA A 394 31.36 -24.94 22.35
CA ALA A 394 32.26 -24.61 21.25
C ALA A 394 32.21 -25.60 20.08
N SER A 395 32.02 -26.89 20.35
CA SER A 395 31.93 -27.96 19.31
C SER A 395 30.65 -27.82 18.52
N ARG A 396 29.50 -27.60 19.19
CA ARG A 396 28.19 -27.40 18.55
C ARG A 396 28.17 -26.11 17.70
N LYS A 397 28.73 -25.01 18.21
CA LYS A 397 28.86 -23.75 17.46
C LYS A 397 29.68 -23.92 16.18
N ARG A 398 30.79 -24.69 16.23
CA ARG A 398 31.58 -25.00 15.02
C ARG A 398 30.78 -25.83 14.01
N ARG A 399 30.04 -26.84 14.46
CA ARG A 399 29.19 -27.64 13.60
C ARG A 399 28.09 -26.80 12.92
N ILE A 400 27.42 -25.93 13.67
CA ILE A 400 26.38 -25.04 13.17
C ILE A 400 26.98 -24.08 12.14
N ALA A 401 28.11 -23.45 12.44
CA ALA A 401 28.80 -22.56 11.53
C ALA A 401 29.20 -23.25 10.21
N ALA A 402 29.76 -24.46 10.29
CA ALA A 402 30.09 -25.28 9.11
C ALA A 402 28.82 -25.65 8.31
N GLY A 403 27.71 -25.99 8.98
CA GLY A 403 26.46 -26.36 8.33
C GLY A 403 25.78 -25.24 7.54
N CYS A 404 25.98 -23.98 7.93
CA CYS A 404 25.43 -22.82 7.23
C CYS A 404 26.46 -22.06 6.37
N GLY A 405 27.72 -22.54 6.29
CA GLY A 405 28.78 -21.88 5.51
C GLY A 405 29.26 -20.55 6.08
N LEU A 406 29.05 -20.31 7.39
CA LEU A 406 29.40 -19.08 8.10
C LEU A 406 30.47 -19.33 9.17
N GLN A 407 30.90 -18.28 9.85
CA GLN A 407 31.91 -18.36 10.90
C GLN A 407 31.26 -18.48 12.29
N VAL A 408 32.02 -19.03 13.26
CA VAL A 408 31.59 -19.13 14.68
C VAL A 408 31.29 -17.76 15.28
N VAL A 409 31.93 -16.70 14.78
CA VAL A 409 31.67 -15.31 15.19
C VAL A 409 30.23 -14.90 14.90
N ASP A 410 29.68 -15.33 13.74
CA ASP A 410 28.32 -15.00 13.34
C ASP A 410 27.29 -15.71 14.21
N VAL A 411 27.55 -16.98 14.55
CA VAL A 411 26.74 -17.72 15.53
C VAL A 411 26.73 -17.04 16.90
N ASN A 412 27.90 -16.57 17.36
CA ASN A 412 27.98 -15.85 18.64
C ASN A 412 27.25 -14.50 18.59
N ARG A 413 27.31 -13.77 17.47
CA ARG A 413 26.61 -12.50 17.27
C ARG A 413 25.08 -12.72 17.36
N LEU A 414 24.55 -13.75 16.70
CA LEU A 414 23.13 -14.10 16.78
C LEU A 414 22.73 -14.40 18.23
N LEU A 415 23.47 -15.25 18.94
CA LEU A 415 23.16 -15.62 20.32
C LEU A 415 23.16 -14.39 21.26
N LYS A 416 24.11 -13.49 21.08
CA LYS A 416 24.17 -12.24 21.85
C LYS A 416 22.97 -11.32 21.56
N SER A 417 22.56 -11.19 20.30
CA SER A 417 21.36 -10.42 19.92
C SER A 417 20.08 -11.05 20.50
N PHE A 418 19.98 -12.36 20.49
CA PHE A 418 18.87 -13.09 21.08
C PHE A 418 18.81 -12.94 22.62
N GLU A 419 19.94 -12.98 23.31
CA GLU A 419 20.03 -12.71 24.76
C GLU A 419 19.59 -11.30 25.11
N MET A 420 19.99 -10.28 24.29
CA MET A 420 19.52 -8.90 24.46
C MET A 420 18.00 -8.80 24.32
N LEU A 421 17.41 -9.48 23.33
CA LEU A 421 15.96 -9.51 23.14
C LEU A 421 15.25 -10.13 24.35
N GLN A 422 15.76 -11.25 24.85
CA GLN A 422 15.21 -11.89 26.05
C GLN A 422 15.28 -10.98 27.30
N GLN A 423 16.36 -10.21 27.45
CA GLN A 423 16.51 -9.24 28.55
C GLN A 423 15.53 -8.07 28.43
N LEU A 424 15.35 -7.53 27.22
CA LEU A 424 14.36 -6.49 26.93
C LEU A 424 12.95 -6.97 27.28
N THR A 425 12.57 -8.14 26.80
CA THR A 425 11.26 -8.75 27.05
C THR A 425 11.03 -8.95 28.55
N LYS A 426 12.05 -9.39 29.27
CA LYS A 426 12.02 -9.57 30.72
C LYS A 426 11.87 -8.28 31.53
N SER A 427 12.42 -7.18 31.00
CA SER A 427 12.28 -5.85 31.61
C SER A 427 10.88 -5.27 31.38
N MET A 428 10.29 -5.50 30.19
CA MET A 428 8.92 -5.09 29.84
C MET A 428 7.88 -5.83 30.70
N SER A 429 8.03 -7.14 30.93
CA SER A 429 7.10 -7.94 31.72
C SER A 429 7.09 -7.59 33.22
N LYS A 430 8.16 -6.98 33.72
CA LYS A 430 8.30 -6.57 35.15
C LYS A 430 7.86 -5.13 35.44
N GLY A 431 7.26 -4.42 34.49
CA GLY A 431 6.71 -3.07 34.71
C GLY A 431 7.76 -1.99 35.07
N ARG A 432 9.06 -2.25 34.89
CA ARG A 432 10.15 -1.31 35.17
C ARG A 432 10.60 -0.61 33.85
N PHE A 433 9.69 0.12 33.22
CA PHE A 433 10.09 1.06 32.16
C PHE A 433 10.57 2.37 32.81
N ARG A 434 11.80 2.43 33.25
CA ARG A 434 12.53 3.68 33.48
C ARG A 434 13.25 4.00 32.19
N GLY A 435 12.83 5.10 31.56
CA GLY A 435 13.20 5.63 30.27
C GLY A 435 14.51 5.19 29.64
N ILE A 436 14.41 4.83 28.38
CA ILE A 436 15.53 4.86 27.44
C ILE A 436 15.87 6.34 27.22
N PRO A 437 17.12 6.78 27.38
CA PRO A 437 17.51 8.15 27.07
C PRO A 437 17.31 8.37 25.55
N GLY A 438 16.33 9.18 25.17
CA GLY A 438 16.06 9.54 23.78
C GLY A 438 14.60 9.51 23.33
N MET A 439 13.67 8.93 24.08
CA MET A 439 12.23 8.93 23.77
C MET A 439 11.47 9.86 24.72
N GLY A 440 11.35 11.12 24.30
CA GLY A 440 10.57 12.16 24.97
C GLY A 440 9.10 11.80 25.03
N GLY A 441 8.52 12.00 26.20
CA GLY A 441 7.23 11.58 26.67
C GLY A 441 6.04 11.65 25.72
N MET A 442 5.25 10.58 25.68
CA MET A 442 3.82 10.63 25.36
C MET A 442 3.04 10.92 26.65
N PRO A 443 2.26 12.00 26.71
CA PRO A 443 1.34 12.20 27.82
C PRO A 443 0.02 11.47 27.52
N GLY A 444 -0.36 10.60 28.44
CA GLY A 444 -1.73 10.19 28.62
C GLY A 444 -2.15 8.80 28.18
N MET A 445 -1.86 7.80 29.03
CA MET A 445 -2.79 6.69 29.28
C MET A 445 -2.40 5.98 30.59
N GLY A 446 -3.26 6.10 31.58
CA GLY A 446 -3.11 5.31 32.82
C GLY A 446 -3.20 6.08 34.12
N GLY A 447 -4.32 6.69 34.40
CA GLY A 447 -4.64 7.23 35.73
C GLY A 447 -5.96 6.66 36.26
N ARG A 448 -5.93 5.48 36.89
CA ARG A 448 -7.01 5.09 37.79
C ARG A 448 -6.94 5.99 39.02
N GLY A 449 -7.85 6.98 39.06
CA GLY A 449 -8.07 7.82 40.24
C GLY A 449 -8.55 6.98 41.41
N LYS A 450 -7.76 6.93 42.48
CA LYS A 450 -8.24 6.55 43.80
C LYS A 450 -9.18 7.64 44.31
N MET A 451 -10.45 7.31 44.46
CA MET A 451 -11.38 8.07 45.25
C MET A 451 -10.86 8.08 46.70
N GLN A 452 -10.40 9.24 47.17
CA GLN A 452 -10.24 9.50 48.61
C GLN A 452 -11.56 10.03 49.17
N GLY A 453 -12.10 9.27 50.15
CA GLY A 453 -13.32 9.61 50.85
C GLY A 453 -13.14 10.88 51.69
N PHE A 454 -14.11 11.78 51.56
CA PHE A 454 -14.28 12.90 52.47
C PHE A 454 -14.81 12.41 53.85
N GLY A 455 -13.92 12.36 54.82
CA GLY A 455 -14.24 12.14 56.22
C GLY A 455 -14.89 13.39 56.84
N ARG A 456 -16.10 13.20 57.37
CA ARG A 456 -16.79 14.11 58.26
C ARG A 456 -15.89 14.57 59.42
N LYS A 457 -15.72 15.87 59.60
CA LYS A 457 -15.36 16.45 60.92
C LYS A 457 -16.54 17.16 61.52
N LYS A 458 -16.80 16.68 62.75
CA LYS A 458 -17.79 17.18 63.71
C LYS A 458 -17.53 18.63 64.14
N ARG A 459 -18.66 19.29 64.44
CA ARG A 459 -18.77 20.50 65.28
C ARG A 459 -18.02 20.39 66.62
N LEU A 460 -17.51 21.52 67.08
CA LEU A 460 -17.70 21.96 68.47
C LEU A 460 -17.24 23.43 68.62
N LYS A 461 -18.20 24.19 69.11
CA LYS A 461 -18.23 25.53 69.71
C LYS A 461 -17.90 26.71 68.86
#